data_4879100fb2cc579c7972aafe1e9cf420
#
_entry.id   4879100fb2cc579c7972aafe1e9cf420
#
_cell.length_a   1.000
_cell.length_b   1.000
_cell.length_c   1.000
_cell.angle_alpha   90.00
_cell.angle_beta   90.00
_cell.angle_gamma   90.00
#
_symmetry.space_group_name_H-M   'P 1'
#
loop_
_entity.id
_entity.type
_entity.pdbx_description
1 polymer ?
#
loop_
_entity_poly.entity_id
_entity_poly.type
_entity_poly.pdbx_seq_one_letter_code
_entity_poly.pdbx_strand_id
1 'polypeptide(L)'
;MPEVAIGLPTYNRPDFLEAALRSLTTQTFGDFELLISDNASTHPDIRTIAERYATADPRIRYVRQKTNLGPVGNFAHLFANSTAPLFMWAADDDLWEPAFVERAVAALRADPTKAAWFCQLDNIDAEGDVTRTYPPLTRLRSNGDKRREVRRFLMEPDRHGKVNLIYGMFRREAMAEPMRLMIANREMIGADLVFVYAFICRADVAIDPDVLFHKRVVDRKGQRPRPPSGAGLLKSRHFAGFAAAAAGTPYAAMTRSLLPWRFVLDRVDKIGNGVRRSLFARTQA
;
A
#
# COMPACT_ATOMS: atom_id res chain seq x y z
N MET A 1 -15.58 -17.11 -12.54
CA MET A 1 -14.31 -16.45 -12.14
C MET A 1 -14.71 -15.26 -11.33
N PRO A 2 -14.19 -15.07 -10.11
CA PRO A 2 -14.57 -13.95 -9.25
C PRO A 2 -14.23 -12.60 -9.91
N GLU A 3 -14.98 -11.57 -9.55
CA GLU A 3 -14.73 -10.22 -10.06
C GLU A 3 -13.52 -9.56 -9.39
N VAL A 4 -13.25 -9.89 -8.11
CA VAL A 4 -12.19 -9.30 -7.32
C VAL A 4 -11.22 -10.39 -6.84
N ALA A 5 -9.92 -10.14 -6.93
CA ALA A 5 -8.90 -10.91 -6.22
C ALA A 5 -8.25 -10.05 -5.13
N ILE A 6 -8.23 -10.60 -3.92
CA ILE A 6 -7.57 -10.02 -2.77
C ILE A 6 -6.31 -10.83 -2.48
N GLY A 7 -5.14 -10.21 -2.53
CA GLY A 7 -3.85 -10.83 -2.22
C GLY A 7 -3.36 -10.43 -0.83
N LEU A 8 -3.27 -11.38 0.11
CA LEU A 8 -2.80 -11.14 1.47
C LEU A 8 -1.43 -11.77 1.67
N PRO A 9 -0.34 -10.98 1.65
CA PRO A 9 0.99 -11.45 2.02
C PRO A 9 1.11 -11.50 3.54
N THR A 10 1.67 -12.58 4.08
CA THR A 10 2.00 -12.68 5.51
C THR A 10 3.39 -13.23 5.75
N TYR A 11 4.04 -12.78 6.83
CA TYR A 11 5.33 -13.31 7.29
C TYR A 11 5.55 -13.06 8.78
N ASN A 12 5.49 -14.12 9.58
CA ASN A 12 5.80 -14.12 11.03
C ASN A 12 5.01 -13.07 11.86
N ARG A 13 3.72 -12.84 11.53
CA ARG A 13 2.84 -11.89 12.23
C ARG A 13 1.49 -12.50 12.56
N PRO A 14 1.40 -13.46 13.49
CA PRO A 14 0.14 -14.08 13.85
C PRO A 14 -0.82 -13.14 14.59
N ASP A 15 -0.29 -12.17 15.36
CA ASP A 15 -1.04 -11.35 16.31
C ASP A 15 -2.26 -10.63 15.71
N PHE A 16 -2.14 -10.18 14.45
CA PHE A 16 -3.17 -9.40 13.77
C PHE A 16 -3.78 -10.11 12.56
N LEU A 17 -3.18 -11.22 12.11
CA LEU A 17 -3.63 -11.95 10.92
C LEU A 17 -5.10 -12.36 11.01
N GLU A 18 -5.55 -12.83 12.17
CA GLU A 18 -6.94 -13.23 12.37
C GLU A 18 -7.91 -12.04 12.26
N ALA A 19 -7.56 -10.88 12.82
CA ALA A 19 -8.37 -9.67 12.72
C ALA A 19 -8.45 -9.17 11.28
N ALA A 20 -7.34 -9.18 10.54
CA ALA A 20 -7.29 -8.84 9.13
C ALA A 20 -8.17 -9.79 8.27
N LEU A 21 -8.03 -11.10 8.46
CA LEU A 21 -8.85 -12.09 7.75
C LEU A 21 -10.34 -11.94 8.07
N ARG A 22 -10.70 -11.68 9.34
CA ARG A 22 -12.09 -11.42 9.72
C ARG A 22 -12.65 -10.20 8.99
N SER A 23 -11.93 -9.08 8.93
CA SER A 23 -12.40 -7.88 8.24
C SER A 23 -12.56 -8.09 6.72
N LEU A 24 -11.77 -8.97 6.12
CA LEU A 24 -11.86 -9.30 4.70
C LEU A 24 -12.97 -10.32 4.40
N THR A 25 -13.23 -11.28 5.30
CA THR A 25 -14.27 -12.29 5.08
C THR A 25 -15.69 -11.77 5.35
N THR A 26 -15.82 -10.70 6.11
CA THR A 26 -17.08 -10.02 6.42
C THR A 26 -17.44 -8.87 5.47
N GLN A 27 -16.74 -8.74 4.34
CA GLN A 27 -17.08 -7.75 3.32
C GLN A 27 -18.48 -7.97 2.77
N THR A 28 -19.23 -6.89 2.54
CA THR A 28 -20.59 -6.93 1.98
C THR A 28 -20.61 -7.40 0.52
N PHE A 29 -19.53 -7.19 -0.21
CA PHE A 29 -19.36 -7.72 -1.56
C PHE A 29 -18.84 -9.16 -1.51
N GLY A 30 -19.57 -10.11 -2.10
CA GLY A 30 -19.30 -11.54 -1.98
C GLY A 30 -18.51 -12.18 -3.13
N ASP A 31 -18.48 -11.57 -4.32
CA ASP A 31 -17.84 -12.15 -5.52
C ASP A 31 -16.34 -11.86 -5.58
N PHE A 32 -15.60 -12.41 -4.62
CA PHE A 32 -14.14 -12.30 -4.56
C PHE A 32 -13.46 -13.63 -4.26
N GLU A 33 -12.18 -13.73 -4.62
CA GLU A 33 -11.22 -14.71 -4.09
C GLU A 33 -10.21 -14.01 -3.17
N LEU A 34 -9.78 -14.70 -2.11
CA LEU A 34 -8.71 -14.27 -1.20
C LEU A 34 -7.56 -15.27 -1.25
N LEU A 35 -6.41 -14.85 -1.75
CA LEU A 35 -5.18 -15.65 -1.75
C LEU A 35 -4.27 -15.19 -0.62
N ILE A 36 -4.07 -16.05 0.38
CA ILE A 36 -3.10 -15.87 1.46
C ILE A 36 -1.77 -16.45 1.01
N SER A 37 -0.72 -15.64 0.93
CA SER A 37 0.63 -16.09 0.62
C SER A 37 1.56 -15.93 1.82
N ASP A 38 1.83 -17.05 2.49
CA ASP A 38 2.77 -17.16 3.59
C ASP A 38 4.20 -17.23 3.04
N ASN A 39 4.98 -16.20 3.31
CA ASN A 39 6.34 -16.02 2.80
C ASN A 39 7.40 -16.86 3.54
N ALA A 40 7.13 -18.16 3.72
CA ALA A 40 7.94 -19.12 4.48
C ALA A 40 8.08 -18.75 5.97
N SER A 41 6.96 -18.41 6.63
CA SER A 41 6.95 -18.13 8.08
C SER A 41 7.49 -19.28 8.90
N THR A 42 8.22 -18.94 9.95
CA THR A 42 8.68 -19.91 10.96
C THR A 42 7.73 -20.02 12.16
N HIS A 43 6.84 -19.02 12.31
CA HIS A 43 5.83 -19.03 13.38
C HIS A 43 4.68 -20.01 13.03
N PRO A 44 4.40 -21.02 13.88
CA PRO A 44 3.44 -22.08 13.56
C PRO A 44 2.00 -21.58 13.41
N ASP A 45 1.61 -20.55 14.16
CA ASP A 45 0.23 -20.05 14.20
C ASP A 45 -0.20 -19.43 12.87
N ILE A 46 0.71 -18.91 12.04
CA ILE A 46 0.39 -18.39 10.71
C ILE A 46 -0.32 -19.46 9.89
N ARG A 47 0.27 -20.65 9.84
CA ARG A 47 -0.29 -21.77 9.10
C ARG A 47 -1.63 -22.22 9.68
N THR A 48 -1.70 -22.37 11.00
CA THR A 48 -2.93 -22.79 11.70
C THR A 48 -4.09 -21.85 11.44
N ILE A 49 -3.86 -20.53 11.54
CA ILE A 49 -4.87 -19.50 11.29
C ILE A 49 -5.30 -19.57 9.82
N ALA A 50 -4.34 -19.52 8.88
CA ALA A 50 -4.65 -19.46 7.46
C ALA A 50 -5.39 -20.71 6.94
N GLU A 51 -4.97 -21.92 7.36
CA GLU A 51 -5.64 -23.17 7.00
C GLU A 51 -7.06 -23.25 7.56
N ARG A 52 -7.30 -22.76 8.79
CA ARG A 52 -8.64 -22.70 9.39
C ARG A 52 -9.58 -21.84 8.57
N TYR A 53 -9.14 -20.65 8.14
CA TYR A 53 -9.95 -19.76 7.29
C TYR A 53 -10.18 -20.37 5.90
N ALA A 54 -9.16 -20.95 5.28
CA ALA A 54 -9.28 -21.58 3.97
C ALA A 54 -10.20 -22.83 3.98
N THR A 55 -10.29 -23.53 5.12
CA THR A 55 -11.23 -24.67 5.29
C THR A 55 -12.67 -24.17 5.49
N ALA A 56 -12.85 -23.05 6.18
CA ALA A 56 -14.17 -22.52 6.52
C ALA A 56 -14.84 -21.74 5.38
N ASP A 57 -14.06 -21.13 4.47
CA ASP A 57 -14.57 -20.29 3.39
C ASP A 57 -13.94 -20.69 2.03
N PRO A 58 -14.72 -21.23 1.09
CA PRO A 58 -14.23 -21.70 -0.22
C PRO A 58 -13.65 -20.59 -1.11
N ARG A 59 -13.88 -19.33 -0.78
CA ARG A 59 -13.27 -18.18 -1.48
C ARG A 59 -11.80 -18.01 -1.12
N ILE A 60 -11.31 -18.67 -0.05
CA ILE A 60 -9.96 -18.47 0.49
C ILE A 60 -9.03 -19.59 0.03
N ARG A 61 -7.88 -19.23 -0.49
CA ARG A 61 -6.77 -20.16 -0.78
C ARG A 61 -5.55 -19.77 0.03
N TYR A 62 -4.89 -20.76 0.65
CA TYR A 62 -3.63 -20.60 1.36
C TYR A 62 -2.49 -21.27 0.59
N VAL A 63 -1.40 -20.53 0.40
CA VAL A 63 -0.17 -21.00 -0.20
C VAL A 63 1.02 -20.62 0.67
N ARG A 64 1.86 -21.59 1.04
CA ARG A 64 3.11 -21.34 1.73
C ARG A 64 4.28 -21.41 0.74
N GLN A 65 5.08 -20.35 0.71
CA GLN A 65 6.27 -20.28 -0.14
C GLN A 65 7.36 -21.25 0.37
N LYS A 66 8.17 -21.80 -0.54
CA LYS A 66 9.30 -22.66 -0.18
C LYS A 66 10.41 -21.91 0.55
N THR A 67 10.60 -20.64 0.19
CA THR A 67 11.60 -19.72 0.73
C THR A 67 11.02 -18.33 0.86
N ASN A 68 11.61 -17.49 1.70
CA ASN A 68 11.22 -16.08 1.81
C ASN A 68 11.60 -15.31 0.54
N LEU A 69 10.60 -14.85 -0.21
CA LEU A 69 10.75 -14.10 -1.47
C LEU A 69 11.02 -12.60 -1.23
N GLY A 70 11.05 -12.15 0.02
CA GLY A 70 11.00 -10.74 0.39
C GLY A 70 9.61 -10.13 0.18
N PRO A 71 9.35 -8.91 0.69
CA PRO A 71 8.03 -8.29 0.61
C PRO A 71 7.55 -8.12 -0.85
N VAL A 72 8.36 -7.52 -1.72
CA VAL A 72 8.00 -7.28 -3.11
C VAL A 72 7.81 -8.59 -3.90
N GLY A 73 8.63 -9.61 -3.62
CA GLY A 73 8.48 -10.93 -4.24
C GLY A 73 7.15 -11.59 -3.87
N ASN A 74 6.72 -11.46 -2.61
CA ASN A 74 5.45 -12.00 -2.15
C ASN A 74 4.25 -11.23 -2.74
N PHE A 75 4.33 -9.91 -2.83
CA PHE A 75 3.34 -9.08 -3.55
C PHE A 75 3.22 -9.47 -5.03
N ALA A 76 4.35 -9.67 -5.70
CA ALA A 76 4.39 -10.10 -7.11
C ALA A 76 3.79 -11.50 -7.29
N HIS A 77 4.07 -12.43 -6.36
CA HIS A 77 3.50 -13.78 -6.38
C HIS A 77 1.97 -13.74 -6.30
N LEU A 78 1.41 -12.95 -5.39
CA LEU A 78 -0.03 -12.79 -5.24
C LEU A 78 -0.68 -12.24 -6.52
N PHE A 79 -0.10 -11.20 -7.09
CA PHE A 79 -0.57 -10.64 -8.36
C PHE A 79 -0.50 -11.65 -9.51
N ALA A 80 0.61 -12.40 -9.64
CA ALA A 80 0.79 -13.37 -10.72
C ALA A 80 -0.16 -14.58 -10.63
N ASN A 81 -0.59 -14.94 -9.40
CA ASN A 81 -1.45 -16.11 -9.15
C ASN A 81 -2.94 -15.77 -8.95
N SER A 82 -3.35 -14.57 -9.35
CA SER A 82 -4.74 -14.14 -9.44
C SER A 82 -5.10 -13.80 -10.89
N THR A 83 -6.36 -13.93 -11.27
CA THR A 83 -6.84 -13.71 -12.65
C THR A 83 -8.06 -12.79 -12.73
N ALA A 84 -8.62 -12.40 -11.60
CA ALA A 84 -9.77 -11.51 -11.55
C ALA A 84 -9.49 -10.15 -12.22
N PRO A 85 -10.50 -9.51 -12.83
CA PRO A 85 -10.34 -8.22 -13.49
C PRO A 85 -9.99 -7.07 -12.53
N LEU A 86 -10.40 -7.17 -11.26
CA LEU A 86 -10.03 -6.24 -10.20
C LEU A 86 -9.11 -6.94 -9.19
N PHE A 87 -8.10 -6.21 -8.73
CA PHE A 87 -7.12 -6.74 -7.78
C PHE A 87 -6.82 -5.73 -6.68
N MET A 88 -6.65 -6.20 -5.44
CA MET A 88 -6.10 -5.43 -4.32
C MET A 88 -5.13 -6.27 -3.49
N TRP A 89 -4.15 -5.61 -2.87
CA TRP A 89 -3.42 -6.21 -1.75
C TRP A 89 -4.07 -5.84 -0.43
N ALA A 90 -3.99 -6.77 0.51
CA ALA A 90 -4.39 -6.55 1.89
C ALA A 90 -3.22 -6.90 2.82
N ALA A 91 -2.84 -5.99 3.72
CA ALA A 91 -1.79 -6.29 4.71
C ALA A 91 -2.33 -7.21 5.82
N ASP A 92 -1.44 -8.02 6.39
CA ASP A 92 -1.79 -9.00 7.44
C ASP A 92 -2.00 -8.38 8.84
N ASP A 93 -1.90 -7.05 8.95
CA ASP A 93 -2.05 -6.31 10.20
C ASP A 93 -3.02 -5.11 10.14
N ASP A 94 -3.61 -4.84 8.97
CA ASP A 94 -4.55 -3.74 8.75
C ASP A 94 -6.02 -4.22 8.82
N LEU A 95 -6.98 -3.27 8.87
CA LEU A 95 -8.42 -3.58 8.89
C LEU A 95 -9.15 -2.83 7.79
N TRP A 96 -10.24 -3.45 7.30
CA TRP A 96 -11.12 -2.90 6.27
C TRP A 96 -12.55 -2.85 6.78
N GLU A 97 -13.23 -1.72 6.58
CA GLU A 97 -14.66 -1.62 6.83
C GLU A 97 -15.46 -2.56 5.92
N PRO A 98 -16.60 -3.09 6.37
CA PRO A 98 -17.38 -4.08 5.59
C PRO A 98 -17.76 -3.62 4.18
N ALA A 99 -17.94 -2.32 3.96
CA ALA A 99 -18.32 -1.76 2.66
C ALA A 99 -17.13 -1.43 1.74
N PHE A 100 -15.88 -1.70 2.14
CA PHE A 100 -14.70 -1.29 1.37
C PHE A 100 -14.70 -1.87 -0.05
N VAL A 101 -14.84 -3.19 -0.20
CA VAL A 101 -14.80 -3.86 -1.52
C VAL A 101 -16.02 -3.47 -2.36
N GLU A 102 -17.21 -3.41 -1.78
CA GLU A 102 -18.43 -3.00 -2.47
C GLU A 102 -18.33 -1.59 -3.05
N ARG A 103 -17.86 -0.63 -2.25
CA ARG A 103 -17.70 0.76 -2.69
C ARG A 103 -16.63 0.90 -3.78
N ALA A 104 -15.53 0.15 -3.67
CA ALA A 104 -14.50 0.12 -4.69
C ALA A 104 -15.03 -0.42 -6.03
N VAL A 105 -15.72 -1.53 -6.01
CA VAL A 105 -16.33 -2.14 -7.20
C VAL A 105 -17.37 -1.21 -7.81
N ALA A 106 -18.27 -0.65 -6.99
CA ALA A 106 -19.31 0.27 -7.45
C ALA A 106 -18.71 1.52 -8.13
N ALA A 107 -17.68 2.12 -7.52
CA ALA A 107 -17.01 3.29 -8.08
C ALA A 107 -16.30 2.99 -9.42
N LEU A 108 -15.61 1.85 -9.51
CA LEU A 108 -14.93 1.45 -10.75
C LEU A 108 -15.91 1.04 -11.86
N ARG A 109 -17.07 0.47 -11.52
CA ARG A 109 -18.15 0.18 -12.49
C ARG A 109 -18.79 1.46 -13.00
N ALA A 110 -19.02 2.46 -12.13
CA ALA A 110 -19.65 3.73 -12.48
C ALA A 110 -18.79 4.59 -13.37
N ASP A 111 -17.46 4.54 -13.25
CA ASP A 111 -16.54 5.32 -14.07
C ASP A 111 -15.42 4.44 -14.66
N PRO A 112 -15.61 3.92 -15.91
CA PRO A 112 -14.61 3.10 -16.58
C PRO A 112 -13.28 3.82 -16.87
N THR A 113 -13.23 5.14 -16.79
CA THR A 113 -11.98 5.90 -16.97
C THR A 113 -11.05 5.80 -15.77
N LYS A 114 -11.59 5.42 -14.60
CA LYS A 114 -10.79 5.18 -13.38
C LYS A 114 -10.22 3.78 -13.41
N ALA A 115 -8.90 3.69 -13.28
CA ALA A 115 -8.20 2.42 -13.24
C ALA A 115 -7.90 1.93 -11.81
N ALA A 116 -8.12 2.79 -10.81
CA ALA A 116 -8.06 2.42 -9.41
C ALA A 116 -9.04 3.22 -8.56
N TRP A 117 -9.32 2.67 -7.39
CA TRP A 117 -10.08 3.33 -6.33
C TRP A 117 -9.36 3.16 -5.00
N PHE A 118 -9.39 4.18 -4.16
CA PHE A 118 -8.96 4.14 -2.78
C PHE A 118 -9.86 5.05 -1.92
N CYS A 119 -9.77 4.91 -0.60
CA CYS A 119 -10.56 5.67 0.36
C CYS A 119 -9.68 6.52 1.29
N GLN A 120 -10.30 7.35 2.12
CA GLN A 120 -9.64 7.94 3.26
C GLN A 120 -9.24 6.86 4.27
N LEU A 121 -8.20 7.11 5.05
CA LEU A 121 -7.67 6.20 6.05
C LEU A 121 -7.29 6.91 7.34
N ASP A 122 -7.17 6.14 8.40
CA ASP A 122 -6.54 6.50 9.65
C ASP A 122 -5.49 5.46 10.09
N ASN A 123 -4.76 5.76 11.17
CA ASN A 123 -3.94 4.78 11.86
C ASN A 123 -4.64 4.30 13.12
N ILE A 124 -4.51 3.01 13.38
CA ILE A 124 -4.94 2.36 14.62
C ILE A 124 -3.74 1.74 15.35
N ASP A 125 -3.87 1.58 16.67
CA ASP A 125 -2.90 0.84 17.50
C ASP A 125 -3.17 -0.67 17.52
N ALA A 126 -2.56 -1.36 18.48
CA ALA A 126 -2.73 -2.81 18.65
C ALA A 126 -4.18 -3.18 19.04
N GLU A 127 -4.83 -2.36 19.82
CA GLU A 127 -6.19 -2.50 20.34
C GLU A 127 -7.25 -2.17 19.29
N GLY A 128 -6.88 -1.38 18.26
CA GLY A 128 -7.78 -0.91 17.19
C GLY A 128 -8.25 0.52 17.39
N ASP A 129 -7.71 1.23 18.38
CA ASP A 129 -8.04 2.62 18.64
C ASP A 129 -7.34 3.57 17.66
N VAL A 130 -8.06 4.61 17.20
CA VAL A 130 -7.52 5.58 16.24
C VAL A 130 -6.46 6.45 16.91
N THR A 131 -5.24 6.34 16.41
CA THR A 131 -4.07 7.10 16.92
C THR A 131 -3.70 8.28 16.04
N ARG A 132 -4.15 8.28 14.77
CA ARG A 132 -3.84 9.34 13.83
C ARG A 132 -4.82 9.39 12.67
N THR A 133 -5.30 10.58 12.37
CA THR A 133 -6.04 10.89 11.14
C THR A 133 -5.11 11.54 10.12
N TYR A 134 -5.25 11.16 8.85
CA TYR A 134 -4.47 11.76 7.75
C TYR A 134 -5.20 12.96 7.14
N PRO A 135 -4.46 13.92 6.57
CA PRO A 135 -5.09 14.95 5.74
C PRO A 135 -5.90 14.30 4.60
N PRO A 136 -7.04 14.89 4.19
CA PRO A 136 -7.92 14.28 3.18
C PRO A 136 -7.18 13.89 1.91
N LEU A 137 -7.23 12.60 1.53
CA LEU A 137 -6.60 12.10 0.31
C LEU A 137 -7.28 12.61 -0.96
N THR A 138 -8.52 13.08 -0.85
CA THR A 138 -9.25 13.71 -1.96
C THR A 138 -8.51 14.90 -2.58
N ARG A 139 -7.56 15.52 -1.85
CA ARG A 139 -6.67 16.54 -2.39
C ARG A 139 -5.73 16.03 -3.49
N LEU A 140 -5.52 14.72 -3.61
CA LEU A 140 -4.71 14.09 -4.65
C LEU A 140 -5.51 13.85 -5.95
N ARG A 141 -6.82 14.13 -5.98
CA ARG A 141 -7.64 13.99 -7.19
C ARG A 141 -7.13 14.89 -8.31
N SER A 142 -7.20 14.39 -9.54
CA SER A 142 -6.79 15.15 -10.73
C SER A 142 -7.71 16.34 -11.01
N ASN A 143 -9.02 16.21 -10.74
CA ASN A 143 -10.06 17.16 -11.14
C ASN A 143 -9.91 17.61 -12.62
N GLY A 144 -9.52 16.66 -13.51
CA GLY A 144 -9.28 16.91 -14.92
C GLY A 144 -7.86 17.40 -15.28
N ASP A 145 -7.04 17.79 -14.30
CA ASP A 145 -5.64 18.20 -14.52
C ASP A 145 -4.66 17.12 -14.02
N LYS A 146 -4.35 16.16 -14.88
CA LYS A 146 -3.44 15.05 -14.59
C LYS A 146 -2.02 15.51 -14.26
N ARG A 147 -1.53 16.58 -14.92
CA ARG A 147 -0.21 17.14 -14.62
C ARG A 147 -0.13 17.67 -13.19
N ARG A 148 -1.17 18.33 -12.73
CA ARG A 148 -1.29 18.84 -11.36
C ARG A 148 -1.36 17.70 -10.35
N GLU A 149 -2.11 16.63 -10.64
CA GLU A 149 -2.19 15.44 -9.80
C GLU A 149 -0.82 14.80 -9.62
N VAL A 150 -0.13 14.47 -10.72
CA VAL A 150 1.21 13.86 -10.72
C VAL A 150 2.21 14.72 -9.94
N ARG A 151 2.22 16.04 -10.19
CA ARG A 151 3.06 16.97 -9.45
C ARG A 151 2.73 16.99 -7.97
N ARG A 152 1.44 17.06 -7.62
CA ARG A 152 0.98 17.08 -6.21
C ARG A 152 1.37 15.79 -5.49
N PHE A 153 1.12 14.64 -6.11
CA PHE A 153 1.51 13.36 -5.55
C PHE A 153 3.03 13.28 -5.30
N LEU A 154 3.85 13.70 -6.27
CA LEU A 154 5.31 13.69 -6.12
C LEU A 154 5.76 14.55 -4.94
N MET A 155 5.20 15.76 -4.82
CA MET A 155 5.62 16.74 -3.82
C MET A 155 4.97 16.53 -2.45
N GLU A 156 3.89 15.76 -2.34
CA GLU A 156 3.22 15.45 -1.08
C GLU A 156 4.18 14.71 -0.13
N PRO A 157 4.31 15.10 1.15
CA PRO A 157 5.09 14.37 2.13
C PRO A 157 4.61 12.91 2.30
N ASP A 158 5.54 11.94 2.41
CA ASP A 158 5.21 10.52 2.56
C ASP A 158 4.43 10.25 3.86
N ARG A 159 4.72 11.03 4.92
CA ARG A 159 4.01 10.97 6.19
C ARG A 159 2.51 11.30 6.09
N HIS A 160 2.03 11.82 4.97
CA HIS A 160 0.61 12.11 4.73
C HIS A 160 -0.16 10.90 4.18
N GLY A 161 0.43 9.71 4.19
CA GLY A 161 -0.28 8.48 3.95
C GLY A 161 -0.44 8.08 2.47
N LYS A 162 0.10 8.87 1.52
CA LYS A 162 -0.09 8.62 0.08
C LYS A 162 0.38 7.26 -0.42
N VAL A 163 1.36 6.64 0.26
CA VAL A 163 1.85 5.30 -0.08
C VAL A 163 0.79 4.22 0.13
N ASN A 164 -0.14 4.44 1.06
CA ASN A 164 -1.20 3.49 1.34
C ASN A 164 -2.17 3.30 0.16
N LEU A 165 -2.12 4.14 -0.88
CA LEU A 165 -2.84 3.90 -2.13
C LEU A 165 -2.49 2.54 -2.76
N ILE A 166 -1.37 1.90 -2.38
CA ILE A 166 -1.03 0.53 -2.82
C ILE A 166 -2.08 -0.50 -2.37
N TYR A 167 -2.80 -0.23 -1.28
CA TYR A 167 -3.89 -1.08 -0.77
C TYR A 167 -5.25 -0.74 -1.38
N GLY A 168 -5.28 0.07 -2.44
CA GLY A 168 -6.48 0.35 -3.22
C GLY A 168 -6.92 -0.83 -4.08
N MET A 169 -8.09 -0.69 -4.68
CA MET A 169 -8.61 -1.59 -5.71
C MET A 169 -8.13 -1.11 -7.08
N PHE A 170 -7.56 -2.00 -7.88
CA PHE A 170 -6.99 -1.68 -9.19
C PHE A 170 -7.63 -2.52 -10.29
N ARG A 171 -7.84 -1.93 -11.47
CA ARG A 171 -8.00 -2.71 -12.69
C ARG A 171 -6.70 -3.44 -12.97
N ARG A 172 -6.75 -4.76 -13.04
CA ARG A 172 -5.58 -5.62 -13.20
C ARG A 172 -4.74 -5.25 -14.41
N GLU A 173 -5.38 -4.93 -15.53
CA GLU A 173 -4.70 -4.56 -16.77
C GLU A 173 -3.81 -3.31 -16.65
N ALA A 174 -4.19 -2.35 -15.80
CA ALA A 174 -3.43 -1.13 -15.57
C ALA A 174 -2.20 -1.33 -14.66
N MET A 175 -2.04 -2.50 -14.03
CA MET A 175 -0.98 -2.77 -13.07
C MET A 175 0.33 -3.26 -13.70
N ALA A 176 0.34 -3.71 -14.95
CA ALA A 176 1.47 -4.42 -15.56
C ALA A 176 2.80 -3.63 -15.47
N GLU A 177 2.82 -2.40 -15.93
CA GLU A 177 4.03 -1.56 -15.91
C GLU A 177 4.39 -1.07 -14.49
N PRO A 178 3.46 -0.59 -13.64
CA PRO A 178 3.74 -0.34 -12.23
C PRO A 178 4.34 -1.53 -11.49
N MET A 179 3.85 -2.75 -11.72
CA MET A 179 4.40 -3.98 -11.14
C MET A 179 5.82 -4.27 -11.62
N ARG A 180 6.07 -4.16 -12.92
CA ARG A 180 7.42 -4.34 -13.48
C ARG A 180 8.41 -3.38 -12.82
N LEU A 181 8.02 -2.12 -12.63
CA LEU A 181 8.85 -1.10 -12.00
C LEU A 181 9.05 -1.38 -10.50
N MET A 182 8.03 -1.82 -9.77
CA MET A 182 8.15 -2.22 -8.37
C MET A 182 9.13 -3.38 -8.20
N ILE A 183 9.03 -4.40 -9.05
CA ILE A 183 9.92 -5.58 -9.03
C ILE A 183 11.37 -5.18 -9.36
N ALA A 184 11.57 -4.31 -10.36
CA ALA A 184 12.91 -3.81 -10.73
C ALA A 184 13.56 -2.99 -9.60
N ASN A 185 12.76 -2.45 -8.69
CA ASN A 185 13.20 -1.66 -7.54
C ASN A 185 13.05 -2.40 -6.20
N ARG A 186 12.92 -3.73 -6.20
CA ARG A 186 12.61 -4.54 -4.99
C ARG A 186 13.60 -4.40 -3.84
N GLU A 187 14.86 -4.09 -4.14
CA GLU A 187 15.91 -3.88 -3.13
C GLU A 187 15.87 -2.48 -2.50
N MET A 188 14.92 -1.64 -2.92
CA MET A 188 14.81 -0.27 -2.45
C MET A 188 13.77 -0.15 -1.34
N ILE A 189 14.06 0.68 -0.33
CA ILE A 189 13.04 1.16 0.59
C ILE A 189 12.09 2.08 -0.20
N GLY A 190 10.79 1.74 -0.23
CA GLY A 190 9.78 2.51 -0.97
C GLY A 190 9.50 2.02 -2.39
N ALA A 191 9.76 0.74 -2.69
CA ALA A 191 9.34 0.12 -3.95
C ALA A 191 7.81 0.20 -4.17
N ASP A 192 7.04 0.14 -3.10
CA ASP A 192 5.60 0.41 -3.04
C ASP A 192 5.25 1.83 -3.52
N LEU A 193 6.01 2.83 -3.11
CA LEU A 193 5.81 4.21 -3.55
C LEU A 193 6.17 4.39 -5.03
N VAL A 194 7.16 3.63 -5.55
CA VAL A 194 7.46 3.60 -6.98
C VAL A 194 6.29 3.02 -7.76
N PHE A 195 5.66 1.94 -7.28
CA PHE A 195 4.45 1.36 -7.87
C PHE A 195 3.33 2.41 -7.94
N VAL A 196 2.99 3.02 -6.80
CA VAL A 196 1.89 4.00 -6.74
C VAL A 196 2.16 5.19 -7.65
N TYR A 197 3.38 5.73 -7.65
CA TYR A 197 3.73 6.85 -8.53
C TYR A 197 3.69 6.48 -10.01
N ALA A 198 4.19 5.30 -10.38
CA ALA A 198 4.11 4.79 -11.75
C ALA A 198 2.66 4.66 -12.21
N PHE A 199 1.77 4.20 -11.32
CA PHE A 199 0.35 4.08 -11.55
C PHE A 199 -0.29 5.46 -11.76
N ILE A 200 -0.05 6.41 -10.84
CA ILE A 200 -0.55 7.80 -10.93
C ILE A 200 -0.08 8.50 -12.22
N CYS A 201 1.13 8.22 -12.71
CA CYS A 201 1.62 8.78 -13.97
C CYS A 201 0.90 8.24 -15.23
N ARG A 202 0.17 7.12 -15.14
CA ARG A 202 -0.41 6.40 -16.29
C ARG A 202 -1.92 6.29 -16.25
N ALA A 203 -2.54 6.36 -15.09
CA ALA A 203 -3.95 6.07 -14.91
C ALA A 203 -4.60 6.98 -13.87
N ASP A 204 -5.92 7.14 -13.96
CA ASP A 204 -6.70 7.93 -13.03
C ASP A 204 -7.18 7.10 -11.85
N VAL A 205 -7.20 7.73 -10.67
CA VAL A 205 -7.63 7.14 -9.41
C VAL A 205 -8.89 7.84 -8.91
N ALA A 206 -9.91 7.06 -8.55
CA ALA A 206 -11.03 7.55 -7.75
C ALA A 206 -10.63 7.53 -6.27
N ILE A 207 -10.97 8.57 -5.52
CA ILE A 207 -10.70 8.64 -4.07
C ILE A 207 -12.00 8.92 -3.35
N ASP A 208 -12.37 8.01 -2.47
CA ASP A 208 -13.52 8.12 -1.59
C ASP A 208 -13.17 9.01 -0.38
N PRO A 209 -14.03 9.93 0.05
CA PRO A 209 -13.78 10.77 1.22
C PRO A 209 -13.91 10.05 2.57
N ASP A 210 -14.62 8.91 2.61
CA ASP A 210 -14.92 8.21 3.85
C ASP A 210 -13.75 7.31 4.27
N VAL A 211 -13.56 7.16 5.59
CA VAL A 211 -12.56 6.26 6.16
C VAL A 211 -13.10 4.83 6.11
N LEU A 212 -12.52 4.01 5.25
CA LEU A 212 -12.88 2.60 5.07
C LEU A 212 -11.69 1.66 5.22
N PHE A 213 -10.50 2.21 5.49
CA PHE A 213 -9.26 1.48 5.70
C PHE A 213 -8.53 2.00 6.94
N HIS A 214 -8.15 1.08 7.83
CA HIS A 214 -7.47 1.37 9.08
C HIS A 214 -6.10 0.74 9.09
N LYS A 215 -5.07 1.59 8.99
CA LYS A 215 -3.70 1.13 8.99
C LYS A 215 -3.19 0.92 10.40
N ARG A 216 -2.85 -0.32 10.76
CA ARG A 216 -2.27 -0.63 12.06
C ARG A 216 -0.81 -0.17 12.14
N VAL A 217 -0.50 0.59 13.17
CA VAL A 217 0.85 1.06 13.46
C VAL A 217 1.21 0.73 14.91
N VAL A 218 1.93 -0.35 15.08
CA VAL A 218 2.42 -0.80 16.40
C VAL A 218 3.89 -0.41 16.54
N ASP A 219 4.23 0.20 17.67
CA ASP A 219 5.64 0.53 17.98
C ASP A 219 6.39 -0.75 18.38
N ARG A 220 7.01 -1.37 17.39
CA ARG A 220 7.85 -2.55 17.58
C ARG A 220 9.25 -2.11 17.98
N LYS A 221 9.44 -1.74 19.25
CA LYS A 221 10.75 -1.45 19.80
C LYS A 221 11.70 -2.66 19.51
N GLY A 222 12.71 -2.41 18.68
CA GLY A 222 13.74 -3.41 18.33
C GLY A 222 13.51 -4.24 17.06
N GLN A 223 12.34 -4.21 16.43
CA GLN A 223 12.04 -5.02 15.22
C GLN A 223 12.22 -4.28 13.89
N ARG A 224 12.44 -2.97 13.90
CA ARG A 224 12.78 -2.26 12.66
C ARG A 224 14.23 -2.58 12.30
N PRO A 225 14.50 -3.17 11.11
CA PRO A 225 15.88 -3.29 10.65
C PRO A 225 16.50 -1.90 10.68
N ARG A 226 17.66 -1.75 11.34
CA ARG A 226 18.43 -0.50 11.22
C ARG A 226 18.70 -0.28 9.74
N PRO A 227 18.43 0.91 9.20
CA PRO A 227 18.81 1.21 7.83
C PRO A 227 20.31 0.93 7.70
N PRO A 228 20.74 0.20 6.66
CA PRO A 228 22.16 -0.11 6.49
C PRO A 228 22.97 1.19 6.48
N SER A 229 24.21 1.13 7.01
CA SER A 229 25.18 2.19 6.90
C SER A 229 25.32 2.52 5.40
N GLY A 230 24.92 3.70 4.96
CA GLY A 230 24.77 4.03 3.54
C GLY A 230 23.39 4.55 3.14
N ALA A 231 22.54 4.86 4.11
CA ALA A 231 21.19 5.40 3.90
C ALA A 231 21.14 6.60 2.92
N GLY A 232 22.25 7.29 2.66
CA GLY A 232 22.39 8.32 1.63
C GLY A 232 22.30 7.77 0.20
N LEU A 233 22.95 6.62 -0.07
CA LEU A 233 22.91 5.94 -1.38
C LEU A 233 21.53 5.31 -1.66
N LEU A 234 20.90 4.75 -0.64
CA LEU A 234 19.53 4.20 -0.74
C LEU A 234 18.49 5.28 -1.10
N LYS A 235 18.71 6.52 -0.65
CA LYS A 235 17.86 7.66 -1.04
C LYS A 235 18.07 8.10 -2.47
N SER A 236 19.28 8.06 -3.00
CA SER A 236 19.54 8.36 -4.42
C SER A 236 18.84 7.34 -5.34
N ARG A 237 18.81 6.07 -4.94
CA ARG A 237 18.04 5.01 -5.64
C ARG A 237 16.53 5.26 -5.59
N HIS A 238 16.00 5.72 -4.45
CA HIS A 238 14.58 6.07 -4.32
C HIS A 238 14.16 7.16 -5.34
N PHE A 239 14.99 8.21 -5.49
CA PHE A 239 14.73 9.23 -6.52
C PHE A 239 14.88 8.71 -7.95
N ALA A 240 15.83 7.81 -8.19
CA ALA A 240 15.94 7.12 -9.48
C ALA A 240 14.68 6.29 -9.77
N GLY A 241 14.07 5.68 -8.75
CA GLY A 241 12.79 4.97 -8.86
C GLY A 241 11.66 5.88 -9.35
N PHE A 242 11.51 7.09 -8.83
CA PHE A 242 10.52 8.05 -9.31
C PHE A 242 10.78 8.49 -10.75
N ALA A 243 12.05 8.73 -11.11
CA ALA A 243 12.40 9.07 -12.50
C ALA A 243 12.06 7.93 -13.47
N ALA A 244 12.36 6.69 -13.07
CA ALA A 244 11.99 5.49 -13.82
C ALA A 244 10.46 5.31 -13.91
N ALA A 245 9.75 5.56 -12.80
CA ALA A 245 8.29 5.49 -12.74
C ALA A 245 7.60 6.43 -13.73
N ALA A 246 8.13 7.64 -13.91
CA ALA A 246 7.61 8.60 -14.87
C ALA A 246 8.14 8.43 -16.30
N ALA A 247 9.15 7.59 -16.51
CA ALA A 247 9.74 7.38 -17.85
C ALA A 247 8.68 6.88 -18.85
N GLY A 248 8.75 7.35 -20.09
CA GLY A 248 7.77 7.03 -21.13
C GLY A 248 6.41 7.71 -20.97
N THR A 249 6.24 8.61 -19.99
CA THR A 249 5.03 9.41 -19.79
C THR A 249 5.28 10.88 -20.10
N PRO A 250 4.24 11.70 -20.38
CA PRO A 250 4.38 13.16 -20.58
C PRO A 250 4.95 13.89 -19.34
N TYR A 251 5.03 13.22 -18.22
CA TYR A 251 5.46 13.79 -16.91
C TYR A 251 6.93 13.57 -16.59
N ALA A 252 7.68 12.87 -17.45
CA ALA A 252 9.08 12.49 -17.19
C ALA A 252 10.00 13.70 -16.96
N ALA A 253 9.91 14.73 -17.79
CA ALA A 253 10.71 15.95 -17.64
C ALA A 253 10.36 16.72 -16.36
N MET A 254 9.07 16.91 -16.08
CA MET A 254 8.59 17.54 -14.86
C MET A 254 9.05 16.78 -13.61
N THR A 255 8.95 15.45 -13.62
CA THR A 255 9.40 14.62 -12.49
C THR A 255 10.86 14.87 -12.23
N ARG A 256 11.74 14.75 -13.23
CA ARG A 256 13.18 14.98 -13.08
C ARG A 256 13.51 16.36 -12.55
N SER A 257 12.84 17.40 -13.01
CA SER A 257 13.08 18.78 -12.54
C SER A 257 12.64 19.01 -11.09
N LEU A 258 11.66 18.26 -10.59
CA LEU A 258 11.14 18.39 -9.23
C LEU A 258 11.86 17.51 -8.20
N LEU A 259 12.59 16.47 -8.60
CA LEU A 259 13.27 15.56 -7.67
C LEU A 259 14.25 16.26 -6.70
N PRO A 260 15.07 17.26 -7.10
CA PRO A 260 15.92 17.98 -6.15
C PRO A 260 15.11 18.68 -5.07
N TRP A 261 13.99 19.33 -5.44
CA TRP A 261 13.09 19.99 -4.50
C TRP A 261 12.40 19.01 -3.56
N ARG A 262 11.97 17.86 -4.07
CA ARG A 262 11.43 16.77 -3.26
C ARG A 262 12.44 16.30 -2.22
N PHE A 263 13.71 16.18 -2.58
CA PHE A 263 14.77 15.82 -1.65
C PHE A 263 14.94 16.85 -0.52
N VAL A 264 14.91 18.15 -0.84
CA VAL A 264 14.96 19.22 0.15
C VAL A 264 13.78 19.15 1.10
N LEU A 265 12.56 18.98 0.57
CA LEU A 265 11.35 18.86 1.38
C LEU A 265 11.40 17.66 2.34
N ASP A 266 11.88 16.51 1.90
CA ASP A 266 12.05 15.34 2.77
C ASP A 266 13.03 15.60 3.92
N ARG A 267 14.06 16.41 3.70
CA ARG A 267 15.00 16.78 4.75
C ARG A 267 14.42 17.78 5.75
N VAL A 268 13.75 18.81 5.25
CA VAL A 268 13.07 19.81 6.09
C VAL A 268 12.01 19.15 6.95
N ASP A 269 11.22 18.24 6.37
CA ASP A 269 10.17 17.51 7.07
C ASP A 269 10.75 16.65 8.23
N LYS A 270 11.89 16.00 8.01
CA LYS A 270 12.56 15.19 9.05
C LYS A 270 13.12 16.03 10.18
N ILE A 271 13.70 17.20 9.87
CA ILE A 271 14.21 18.12 10.89
C ILE A 271 13.06 18.67 11.73
N GLY A 272 11.97 19.12 11.10
CA GLY A 272 10.78 19.63 11.79
C GLY A 272 10.14 18.59 12.72
N ASN A 273 10.10 17.33 12.31
CA ASN A 273 9.58 16.23 13.14
C ASN A 273 10.54 15.87 14.29
N GLY A 274 11.86 15.95 14.08
CA GLY A 274 12.86 15.75 15.14
C GLY A 274 12.73 16.80 16.25
N VAL A 275 12.57 18.07 15.88
CA VAL A 275 12.38 19.18 16.81
C VAL A 275 11.06 19.03 17.59
N ARG A 276 9.96 18.70 16.91
CA ARG A 276 8.67 18.47 17.59
C ARG A 276 8.75 17.32 18.61
N ARG A 277 9.37 16.19 18.27
CA ARG A 277 9.54 15.06 19.19
C ARG A 277 10.39 15.44 20.42
N SER A 278 11.45 16.23 20.23
CA SER A 278 12.29 16.69 21.36
C SER A 278 11.59 17.70 22.27
N LEU A 279 10.74 18.55 21.72
CA LEU A 279 9.90 19.47 22.51
C LEU A 279 8.83 18.73 23.32
N PHE A 280 8.13 17.76 22.72
CA PHE A 280 7.13 16.94 23.44
C PHE A 280 7.76 16.08 24.54
N ALA A 281 8.96 15.54 24.33
CA ALA A 281 9.68 14.77 25.36
C ALA A 281 10.11 15.64 26.56
N ARG A 282 10.32 16.94 26.36
CA ARG A 282 10.67 17.89 27.42
C ARG A 282 9.46 18.43 28.20
N THR A 283 8.26 18.31 27.66
CA THR A 283 7.01 18.72 28.35
C THR A 283 6.39 17.60 29.17
N GLN A 284 6.91 16.36 29.08
CA GLN A 284 6.47 15.20 29.87
C GLN A 284 7.52 14.77 30.93
N ALA A 285 8.64 15.45 31.05
CA ALA A 285 9.65 15.31 32.10
C ALA A 285 9.59 16.50 33.06
#